data_f64505f7d6d44c3bf228a3af42397a32
#
_entry.id   f64505f7d6d44c3bf228a3af42397a32
#
_cell.length_a   1.000
_cell.length_b   1.000
_cell.length_c   1.000
_cell.angle_alpha   90.00
_cell.angle_beta   90.00
_cell.angle_gamma   90.00
#
_symmetry.space_group_name_H-M   'P 1'
#
loop_
_entity.id
_entity.type
_entity.pdbx_description
1 polymer ?
#
loop_
_entity_poly.entity_id
_entity_poly.type
_entity_poly.pdbx_seq_one_letter_code
_entity_poly.pdbx_strand_id
1 'polypeptide(L)'
;TARGPVVDSQALADALNNGYLSGAGIDVFEKEPPLDTDHPLLHSKNTIVTPHVAFASAESMIARADIVFDNIEAFLSGNQKNIIL
;
A
#
# COMPACT_ATOMS: atom_id res chain seq x y z
N THR A 1 -2.04 -4.46 -1.20
CA THR A 1 -1.19 -3.64 -0.29
C THR A 1 0.09 -3.11 -0.95
N ALA A 2 0.38 -3.42 -2.21
CA ALA A 2 1.62 -2.97 -2.88
C ALA A 2 1.50 -1.55 -3.43
N ARG A 3 0.75 -1.39 -4.53
CA ARG A 3 0.48 -0.10 -5.17
C ARG A 3 -0.92 -0.14 -5.81
N GLY A 4 -1.66 0.98 -5.77
CA GLY A 4 -3.01 1.09 -6.31
C GLY A 4 -3.13 0.65 -7.77
N PRO A 5 -2.30 1.18 -8.70
CA PRO A 5 -2.40 0.87 -10.13
C PRO A 5 -2.11 -0.59 -10.53
N VAL A 6 -1.70 -1.44 -9.59
CA VAL A 6 -1.53 -2.89 -9.84
C VAL A 6 -2.87 -3.61 -9.98
N VAL A 7 -3.93 -3.02 -9.45
CA VAL A 7 -5.29 -3.60 -9.45
C VAL A 7 -6.24 -2.64 -10.14
N ASP A 8 -7.08 -3.15 -11.03
CA ASP A 8 -8.21 -2.41 -11.59
C ASP A 8 -9.31 -2.32 -10.54
N SER A 9 -9.49 -1.15 -9.96
CA SER A 9 -10.42 -0.92 -8.85
C SER A 9 -11.88 -1.11 -9.25
N GLN A 10 -12.26 -0.75 -10.48
CA GLN A 10 -13.63 -0.94 -10.94
C GLN A 10 -13.94 -2.43 -11.15
N ALA A 11 -13.04 -3.15 -11.80
CA ALA A 11 -13.19 -4.59 -12.01
C ALA A 11 -13.24 -5.35 -10.68
N LEU A 12 -12.42 -4.95 -9.69
CA LEU A 12 -12.44 -5.54 -8.35
C LEU A 12 -13.77 -5.26 -7.63
N ALA A 13 -14.26 -4.02 -7.69
CA ALA A 13 -15.54 -3.64 -7.10
C ALA A 13 -16.70 -4.43 -7.73
N ASP A 14 -16.71 -4.59 -9.04
CA ASP A 14 -17.72 -5.36 -9.75
C ASP A 14 -17.69 -6.83 -9.33
N ALA A 15 -16.50 -7.44 -9.22
CA ALA A 15 -16.34 -8.82 -8.78
C ALA A 15 -16.84 -9.04 -7.35
N LEU A 16 -16.58 -8.08 -6.43
CA LEU A 16 -17.08 -8.12 -5.07
C LEU A 16 -18.60 -7.97 -5.00
N ASN A 17 -19.13 -6.99 -5.73
CA ASN A 17 -20.57 -6.69 -5.72
C ASN A 17 -21.41 -7.82 -6.35
N ASN A 18 -20.86 -8.54 -7.32
CA ASN A 18 -21.49 -9.69 -7.96
C ASN A 18 -21.22 -11.04 -7.25
N GLY A 19 -20.44 -11.02 -6.17
CA GLY A 19 -20.17 -12.23 -5.37
C GLY A 19 -19.15 -13.20 -5.99
N TYR A 20 -18.38 -12.76 -6.99
CA TYR A 20 -17.28 -13.58 -7.54
C TYR A 20 -16.09 -13.66 -6.58
N LEU A 21 -15.95 -12.68 -5.68
CA LEU A 21 -14.99 -12.67 -4.59
C LEU A 21 -15.71 -12.53 -3.26
N SER A 22 -15.21 -13.23 -2.25
CA SER A 22 -15.80 -13.22 -0.91
C SER A 22 -15.53 -11.93 -0.14
N GLY A 23 -14.42 -11.25 -0.42
CA GLY A 23 -14.05 -10.00 0.22
C GLY A 23 -12.69 -9.49 -0.24
N ALA A 24 -12.34 -8.27 0.14
CA ALA A 24 -11.05 -7.66 -0.15
C ALA A 24 -10.56 -6.78 1.00
N GLY A 25 -9.23 -6.74 1.18
CA GLY A 25 -8.54 -5.78 2.03
C GLY A 25 -7.69 -4.84 1.17
N ILE A 26 -7.99 -3.55 1.20
CA ILE A 26 -7.38 -2.54 0.33
C ILE A 26 -6.69 -1.49 1.20
N ASP A 27 -5.38 -1.32 0.99
CA ASP A 27 -4.57 -0.34 1.71
C ASP A 27 -4.03 0.78 0.79
N VAL A 28 -4.14 0.59 -0.52
CA VAL A 28 -3.58 1.50 -1.54
C VAL A 28 -4.57 1.74 -2.69
N PHE A 29 -4.53 2.92 -3.27
CA PHE A 29 -5.40 3.36 -4.35
C PHE A 29 -4.58 3.98 -5.49
N GLU A 30 -5.20 4.21 -6.64
CA GLU A 30 -4.56 4.80 -7.83
C GLU A 30 -4.04 6.21 -7.56
N LYS A 31 -4.76 6.95 -6.71
CA LYS A 31 -4.35 8.26 -6.21
C LYS A 31 -4.02 8.17 -4.72
N GLU A 32 -2.96 8.83 -4.32
CA GLU A 32 -2.70 9.07 -2.91
C GLU A 32 -3.68 10.13 -2.35
N PRO A 33 -3.89 10.22 -1.05
CA PRO A 33 -4.88 11.12 -0.44
C PRO A 33 -4.82 12.58 -0.94
N PRO A 34 -5.97 13.24 -1.07
CA PRO A 34 -7.30 12.76 -0.72
C PRO A 34 -7.91 11.84 -1.81
N LEU A 35 -8.56 10.77 -1.36
CA LEU A 35 -9.33 9.89 -2.23
C LEU A 35 -10.75 10.43 -2.44
N ASP A 36 -11.28 10.31 -3.65
CA ASP A 36 -12.64 10.73 -3.94
C ASP A 36 -13.64 9.87 -3.15
N THR A 37 -14.65 10.49 -2.55
CA THR A 37 -15.64 9.82 -1.70
C THR A 37 -16.54 8.84 -2.45
N ASP A 38 -16.61 8.96 -3.78
CA ASP A 38 -17.35 8.07 -4.68
C ASP A 38 -16.50 6.93 -5.27
N HIS A 39 -15.27 6.76 -4.79
CA HIS A 39 -14.39 5.69 -5.27
C HIS A 39 -15.07 4.31 -5.11
N PRO A 40 -15.11 3.46 -6.16
CA PRO A 40 -15.90 2.23 -6.17
C PRO A 40 -15.57 1.26 -5.04
N LEU A 41 -14.31 1.15 -4.63
CA LEU A 41 -13.90 0.26 -3.54
C LEU A 41 -14.33 0.74 -2.14
N LEU A 42 -14.66 2.01 -1.97
CA LEU A 42 -15.23 2.50 -0.71
C LEU A 42 -16.69 2.07 -0.50
N HIS A 43 -17.37 1.66 -1.56
CA HIS A 43 -18.79 1.28 -1.56
C HIS A 43 -19.01 -0.19 -1.95
N SER A 44 -17.95 -0.97 -2.09
CA SER A 44 -18.03 -2.39 -2.45
C SER A 44 -18.39 -3.27 -1.25
N LYS A 45 -19.06 -4.39 -1.53
CA LYS A 45 -19.40 -5.38 -0.52
C LYS A 45 -18.15 -6.04 0.06
N ASN A 46 -18.19 -6.34 1.36
CA ASN A 46 -17.15 -7.12 2.07
C ASN A 46 -15.73 -6.56 1.85
N THR A 47 -15.59 -5.24 1.87
CA THR A 47 -14.32 -4.55 1.67
C THR A 47 -13.87 -3.88 2.96
N ILE A 48 -12.62 -4.12 3.34
CA ILE A 48 -11.94 -3.39 4.42
C ILE A 48 -10.93 -2.45 3.75
N VAL A 49 -10.99 -1.18 4.11
CA VAL A 49 -10.12 -0.14 3.58
C VAL A 49 -9.28 0.47 4.68
N THR A 50 -7.99 0.63 4.43
CA THR A 50 -7.04 1.28 5.35
C THR A 50 -6.25 2.37 4.62
N PRO A 51 -5.72 3.38 5.33
CA PRO A 51 -5.13 4.57 4.72
C PRO A 51 -3.61 4.42 4.47
N HIS A 52 -3.19 3.42 3.70
CA HIS A 52 -1.80 3.15 3.32
C HIS A 52 -0.89 2.96 4.54
N VAL A 53 -1.28 2.05 5.43
CA VAL A 53 -0.61 1.77 6.71
C VAL A 53 -0.18 0.31 6.88
N ALA A 54 -0.26 -0.52 5.85
CA ALA A 54 0.10 -1.93 5.92
C ALA A 54 1.57 -2.16 6.31
N PHE A 55 2.44 -1.16 6.10
CA PHE A 55 3.85 -1.16 6.52
C PHE A 55 4.06 -0.82 8.00
N ALA A 56 3.07 -0.29 8.70
CA ALA A 56 3.23 0.42 9.97
C ALA A 56 2.95 -0.45 11.20
N SER A 57 3.53 -1.67 11.27
CA SER A 57 3.61 -2.38 12.55
C SER A 57 4.75 -1.81 13.40
N ALA A 58 4.71 -2.01 14.71
CA ALA A 58 5.76 -1.55 15.62
C ALA A 58 7.14 -2.10 15.20
N GLU A 59 7.21 -3.39 14.88
CA GLU A 59 8.43 -4.07 14.48
C GLU A 59 8.94 -3.57 13.12
N SER A 60 8.04 -3.37 12.16
CA SER A 60 8.40 -2.88 10.82
C SER A 60 8.94 -1.46 10.86
N MET A 61 8.43 -0.61 11.73
CA MET A 61 8.91 0.76 11.89
C MET A 61 10.33 0.82 12.44
N ILE A 62 10.66 -0.05 13.39
CA ILE A 62 12.03 -0.20 13.92
C ILE A 62 12.96 -0.69 12.82
N ALA A 63 12.62 -1.79 12.15
CA ALA A 63 13.43 -2.35 11.07
C ALA A 63 13.65 -1.35 9.94
N ARG A 64 12.62 -0.56 9.59
CA ARG A 64 12.71 0.50 8.59
C ARG A 64 13.69 1.60 9.00
N ALA A 65 13.65 2.02 10.26
CA ALA A 65 14.57 3.02 10.79
C ALA A 65 16.02 2.54 10.71
N ASP A 66 16.29 1.31 11.14
CA ASP A 66 17.63 0.70 11.08
C ASP A 66 18.16 0.68 9.63
N ILE A 67 17.35 0.23 8.67
CA ILE A 67 17.72 0.19 7.25
C ILE A 67 18.04 1.59 6.72
N VAL A 68 17.23 2.59 7.08
CA VAL A 68 17.44 3.99 6.63
C VAL A 68 18.75 4.55 7.20
N PHE A 69 19.01 4.37 8.49
CA PHE A 69 20.25 4.85 9.11
C PHE A 69 21.47 4.14 8.54
N ASP A 70 21.42 2.84 8.37
CA ASP A 70 22.47 2.04 7.74
C ASP A 70 22.77 2.52 6.30
N ASN A 71 21.74 2.88 5.53
CA ASN A 71 21.93 3.40 4.18
C ASN A 71 22.61 4.77 4.18
N ILE A 72 22.28 5.62 5.15
CA ILE A 72 22.92 6.94 5.31
C ILE A 72 24.40 6.76 5.68
N GLU A 73 24.72 5.91 6.64
CA GLU A 73 26.09 5.62 7.02
C GLU A 73 26.92 5.03 5.87
N ALA A 74 26.33 4.10 5.13
CA ALA A 74 26.95 3.52 3.94
C ALA A 74 27.21 4.57 2.85
N PHE A 75 26.27 5.48 2.62
CA PHE A 75 26.46 6.58 1.69
C PHE A 75 27.62 7.51 2.12
N LEU A 76 27.65 7.92 3.37
CA LEU A 76 28.67 8.80 3.91
C LEU A 76 30.08 8.17 3.89
N SER A 77 30.17 6.86 4.02
CA SER A 77 31.44 6.12 3.96
C SER A 77 31.86 5.73 2.53
N GLY A 78 31.08 6.07 1.52
CA GLY A 78 31.34 5.73 0.12
C GLY A 78 31.00 4.29 -0.29
N ASN A 79 30.30 3.55 0.57
CA ASN A 79 29.90 2.14 0.37
C ASN A 79 28.38 2.01 0.21
N GLN A 80 27.81 2.68 -0.77
CA GLN A 80 26.36 2.70 -1.00
C GLN A 80 25.78 1.29 -1.10
N LYS A 81 24.59 1.09 -0.49
CA LYS A 81 23.81 -0.13 -0.56
C LYS A 81 22.33 0.19 -0.78
N ASN A 82 21.56 -0.81 -1.18
CA ASN A 82 20.12 -0.67 -1.50
C ASN A 82 19.85 0.43 -2.55
N ILE A 83 20.69 0.51 -3.56
CA ILE A 83 20.59 1.53 -4.62
C ILE A 83 19.43 1.19 -5.55
N ILE A 84 18.58 2.18 -5.83
CA ILE A 84 17.54 2.11 -6.85
C ILE A 84 18.07 2.78 -8.11
N LEU A 85 18.12 2.03 -9.20
CA LEU A 85 18.58 2.52 -10.51
C LEU A 85 17.38 2.86 -11.39
#